data_9de2fb1c291dab2953fe0d0fe5708147
#
_entry.id   9de2fb1c291dab2953fe0d0fe5708147
#
_cell.length_a   1.000
_cell.length_b   1.000
_cell.length_c   1.000
_cell.angle_alpha   90.00
_cell.angle_beta   90.00
_cell.angle_gamma   90.00
#
_symmetry.space_group_name_H-M   'P 1'
#
loop_
_entity.id
_entity.type
_entity.pdbx_description
1 polymer ?
#
loop_
_entity_poly.entity_id
_entity_poly.type
_entity_poly.pdbx_seq_one_letter_code
_entity_poly.pdbx_strand_id
1 'polypeptide(L)'
;EQIKKKVADSKEEALQCLIEALQSPSPTGSELPMALTMKKWLDKLDIKVDTYEYQKDRPNFIAEWKGNREGKTFLFNGHMDVFPATETDDPNYNAWSGEIKDSFVYGRGASDMKGGDCAALMAVKFLKEMGFDPKGSIVLNFVSDEESGGEYGILSLLKDNLIKADFGISMEPSSKDHHTTDLMI
;
A
#
# COMPACT_ATOMS: atom_id res chain seq x y z
N GLU A 1 22.44 10.14 -1.69
CA GLU A 1 23.22 9.00 -2.22
C GLU A 1 22.93 7.71 -1.44
N GLN A 2 22.95 7.74 -0.11
CA GLN A 2 22.68 6.56 0.73
C GLN A 2 21.30 5.95 0.49
N ILE A 3 20.23 6.76 0.38
CA ILE A 3 18.86 6.28 0.09
C ILE A 3 18.82 5.59 -1.27
N LYS A 4 19.39 6.20 -2.31
CA LYS A 4 19.43 5.59 -3.67
C LYS A 4 20.14 4.25 -3.66
N LYS A 5 21.26 4.15 -2.93
CA LYS A 5 21.98 2.88 -2.77
C LYS A 5 21.11 1.85 -2.05
N LYS A 6 20.47 2.22 -0.92
CA LYS A 6 19.57 1.31 -0.18
C LYS A 6 18.46 0.77 -1.05
N VAL A 7 17.79 1.64 -1.84
CA VAL A 7 16.73 1.23 -2.76
C VAL A 7 17.26 0.25 -3.81
N ALA A 8 18.41 0.55 -4.41
CA ALA A 8 19.02 -0.33 -5.41
C ALA A 8 19.39 -1.71 -4.83
N ASP A 9 20.01 -1.73 -3.65
CA ASP A 9 20.43 -2.97 -2.96
C ASP A 9 19.23 -3.81 -2.48
N SER A 10 18.04 -3.21 -2.34
CA SER A 10 16.82 -3.87 -1.83
C SER A 10 15.76 -4.11 -2.91
N LYS A 11 16.14 -3.98 -4.19
CA LYS A 11 15.21 -4.11 -5.33
C LYS A 11 14.46 -5.45 -5.33
N GLU A 12 15.17 -6.54 -5.06
CA GLU A 12 14.57 -7.88 -5.07
C GLU A 12 13.50 -8.03 -3.97
N GLU A 13 13.75 -7.50 -2.78
CA GLU A 13 12.78 -7.53 -1.69
C GLU A 13 11.54 -6.66 -2.01
N ALA A 14 11.73 -5.50 -2.61
CA ALA A 14 10.62 -4.64 -3.03
C ALA A 14 9.76 -5.31 -4.12
N LEU A 15 10.41 -5.95 -5.09
CA LEU A 15 9.71 -6.74 -6.12
C LEU A 15 8.98 -7.93 -5.52
N GLN A 16 9.56 -8.63 -4.55
CA GLN A 16 8.90 -9.73 -3.86
C GLN A 16 7.65 -9.28 -3.14
N CYS A 17 7.68 -8.12 -2.46
CA CYS A 17 6.51 -7.53 -1.82
C CYS A 17 5.39 -7.30 -2.84
N LEU A 18 5.69 -6.67 -3.96
CA LEU A 18 4.71 -6.39 -5.01
C LEU A 18 4.17 -7.68 -5.65
N ILE A 19 5.03 -8.65 -5.95
CA ILE A 19 4.60 -9.93 -6.53
C ILE A 19 3.65 -10.66 -5.59
N GLU A 20 3.97 -10.76 -4.30
CA GLU A 20 3.09 -11.38 -3.31
C GLU A 20 1.75 -10.64 -3.21
N ALA A 21 1.75 -9.30 -3.27
CA ALA A 21 0.54 -8.49 -3.27
C ALA A 21 -0.31 -8.75 -4.54
N LEU A 22 0.30 -8.83 -5.73
CA LEU A 22 -0.40 -9.12 -6.97
C LEU A 22 -0.95 -10.54 -7.02
N GLN A 23 -0.24 -11.51 -6.43
CA GLN A 23 -0.67 -12.91 -6.31
C GLN A 23 -1.74 -13.12 -5.23
N SER A 24 -2.16 -12.06 -4.55
CA SER A 24 -3.24 -12.06 -3.55
C SER A 24 -4.49 -11.41 -4.15
N PRO A 25 -5.41 -12.16 -4.75
CA PRO A 25 -6.64 -11.60 -5.31
C PRO A 25 -7.41 -10.80 -4.28
N SER A 26 -7.83 -9.59 -4.64
CA SER A 26 -8.55 -8.69 -3.75
C SER A 26 -9.59 -7.83 -4.48
N PRO A 27 -10.45 -8.43 -5.32
CA PRO A 27 -11.54 -7.64 -5.89
C PRO A 27 -12.37 -7.06 -4.75
N THR A 28 -12.90 -5.84 -4.94
CA THR A 28 -13.71 -5.13 -3.95
C THR A 28 -14.77 -6.05 -3.35
N GLY A 29 -14.81 -6.16 -2.03
CA GLY A 29 -15.66 -7.10 -1.28
C GLY A 29 -14.96 -8.41 -0.92
N SER A 30 -13.73 -8.64 -1.35
CA SER A 30 -12.96 -9.88 -1.11
C SER A 30 -11.50 -9.59 -0.79
N GLU A 31 -11.22 -8.58 0.03
CA GLU A 31 -9.89 -8.03 0.27
C GLU A 31 -9.01 -8.89 1.20
N LEU A 32 -9.60 -9.86 1.91
CA LEU A 32 -8.89 -10.64 2.93
C LEU A 32 -7.55 -11.25 2.44
N PRO A 33 -7.43 -11.83 1.24
CA PRO A 33 -6.14 -12.39 0.80
C PRO A 33 -5.03 -11.33 0.74
N MET A 34 -5.33 -10.16 0.19
CA MET A 34 -4.37 -9.04 0.13
C MET A 34 -4.06 -8.51 1.53
N ALA A 35 -5.08 -8.36 2.36
CA ALA A 35 -4.91 -7.89 3.73
C ALA A 35 -3.98 -8.81 4.54
N LEU A 36 -4.11 -10.12 4.41
CA LEU A 36 -3.20 -11.07 5.06
C LEU A 36 -1.75 -10.91 4.56
N THR A 37 -1.58 -10.69 3.26
CA THR A 37 -0.26 -10.43 2.67
C THR A 37 0.32 -9.13 3.20
N MET A 38 -0.45 -8.03 3.21
CA MET A 38 0.01 -6.74 3.74
C MET A 38 0.32 -6.83 5.23
N LYS A 39 -0.51 -7.53 6.03
CA LYS A 39 -0.26 -7.74 7.45
C LYS A 39 1.08 -8.45 7.69
N LYS A 40 1.38 -9.50 6.93
CA LYS A 40 2.67 -10.21 6.98
C LYS A 40 3.86 -9.27 6.74
N TRP A 41 3.72 -8.32 5.82
CA TRP A 41 4.77 -7.35 5.52
C TRP A 41 4.85 -6.23 6.56
N LEU A 42 3.71 -5.75 7.06
CA LEU A 42 3.64 -4.77 8.15
C LEU A 42 4.29 -5.31 9.43
N ASP A 43 4.10 -6.59 9.75
CA ASP A 43 4.68 -7.23 10.93
C ASP A 43 6.22 -7.24 10.91
N LYS A 44 6.84 -7.17 9.73
CA LYS A 44 8.30 -7.05 9.61
C LYS A 44 8.83 -5.66 9.99
N LEU A 45 7.95 -4.65 10.10
CA LEU A 45 8.36 -3.28 10.41
C LEU A 45 8.62 -3.05 11.90
N ASP A 46 8.17 -3.96 12.78
CA ASP A 46 8.23 -3.76 14.22
C ASP A 46 7.66 -2.39 14.64
N ILE A 47 6.43 -2.14 14.23
CA ILE A 47 5.62 -0.96 14.57
C ILE A 47 4.24 -1.39 15.03
N LYS A 48 3.53 -0.47 15.72
CA LYS A 48 2.16 -0.74 16.13
C LYS A 48 1.24 -0.82 14.91
N VAL A 49 0.48 -1.89 14.79
CA VAL A 49 -0.52 -2.09 13.74
C VAL A 49 -1.87 -2.34 14.38
N ASP A 50 -2.78 -1.41 14.20
CA ASP A 50 -4.18 -1.55 14.58
C ASP A 50 -4.99 -2.05 13.37
N THR A 51 -5.93 -2.95 13.62
CA THR A 51 -6.82 -3.51 12.59
C THR A 51 -8.27 -3.15 12.90
N TYR A 52 -8.98 -2.63 11.91
CA TYR A 52 -10.37 -2.25 12.00
C TYR A 52 -11.16 -2.96 10.90
N GLU A 53 -12.30 -3.53 11.26
CA GLU A 53 -13.14 -4.27 10.33
C GLU A 53 -14.58 -3.79 10.44
N TYR A 54 -15.07 -3.07 9.45
CA TYR A 54 -16.43 -2.54 9.37
C TYR A 54 -17.40 -3.48 8.64
N GLN A 55 -16.84 -4.36 7.84
CA GLN A 55 -17.55 -5.46 7.20
C GLN A 55 -16.68 -6.72 7.31
N LYS A 56 -17.29 -7.85 7.56
CA LYS A 56 -16.60 -9.12 7.75
C LYS A 56 -15.63 -9.43 6.60
N ASP A 57 -14.42 -9.87 6.95
CA ASP A 57 -13.36 -10.24 6.03
C ASP A 57 -12.83 -9.08 5.15
N ARG A 58 -13.09 -7.82 5.57
CA ARG A 58 -12.63 -6.59 4.92
C ARG A 58 -11.85 -5.69 5.89
N PRO A 59 -10.65 -6.11 6.32
CA PRO A 59 -9.88 -5.37 7.31
C PRO A 59 -9.24 -4.12 6.74
N ASN A 60 -9.06 -3.13 7.61
CA ASN A 60 -8.33 -1.90 7.38
C ASN A 60 -7.18 -1.82 8.38
N PHE A 61 -6.02 -1.33 7.97
CA PHE A 61 -4.85 -1.22 8.82
C PHE A 61 -4.46 0.23 9.05
N ILE A 62 -4.13 0.54 10.30
CA ILE A 62 -3.42 1.76 10.69
C ILE A 62 -2.13 1.32 11.35
N ALA A 63 -1.01 1.51 10.67
CA ALA A 63 0.31 1.14 11.16
C ALA A 63 1.10 2.41 11.48
N GLU A 64 1.39 2.66 12.76
CA GLU A 64 2.05 3.87 13.23
C GLU A 64 3.49 3.60 13.62
N TRP A 65 4.42 4.29 12.99
CA TRP A 65 5.79 4.44 13.44
C TRP A 65 5.96 5.79 14.14
N LYS A 66 5.90 5.76 15.46
CA LYS A 66 6.11 6.93 16.31
C LYS A 66 7.60 7.12 16.59
N GLY A 67 8.11 8.31 16.30
CA GLY A 67 9.48 8.69 16.63
C GLY A 67 9.64 9.10 18.08
N ASN A 68 10.90 9.31 18.49
CA ASN A 68 11.26 9.67 19.86
C ASN A 68 11.12 11.17 20.17
N ARG A 69 10.75 11.98 19.19
CA ARG A 69 10.62 13.45 19.29
C ARG A 69 9.23 13.88 18.89
N GLU A 70 8.70 14.88 19.58
CA GLU A 70 7.44 15.51 19.18
C GLU A 70 7.55 16.12 17.78
N GLY A 71 6.48 16.04 17.02
CA GLY A 71 6.42 16.54 15.65
C GLY A 71 5.08 16.28 15.00
N LYS A 72 5.06 16.46 13.70
CA LYS A 72 3.87 16.26 12.87
C LYS A 72 3.68 14.81 12.47
N THR A 73 2.44 14.46 12.15
CA THR A 73 2.08 13.15 11.61
C THR A 73 2.00 13.22 10.09
N PHE A 74 2.76 12.36 9.44
CA PHE A 74 2.71 12.13 8.00
C PHE A 74 1.97 10.84 7.69
N LEU A 75 1.00 10.89 6.78
CA LEU A 75 0.16 9.77 6.38
C LEU A 75 0.49 9.29 4.95
N PHE A 76 0.71 8.01 4.79
CA PHE A 76 0.55 7.30 3.53
C PHE A 76 -0.81 6.63 3.52
N ASN A 77 -1.67 6.98 2.57
CA ASN A 77 -2.99 6.38 2.42
C ASN A 77 -3.07 5.61 1.12
N GLY A 78 -3.52 4.36 1.19
CA GLY A 78 -3.73 3.52 0.03
C GLY A 78 -4.82 2.47 0.26
N HIS A 79 -5.25 1.81 -0.81
CA HIS A 79 -6.28 0.79 -0.76
C HIS A 79 -5.79 -0.58 -1.24
N MET A 80 -6.35 -1.62 -0.64
CA MET A 80 -6.00 -3.01 -0.91
C MET A 80 -6.90 -3.68 -1.93
N ASP A 81 -8.09 -3.13 -2.16
CA ASP A 81 -9.01 -3.64 -3.16
C ASP A 81 -8.64 -3.22 -4.59
N VAL A 82 -9.19 -3.91 -5.54
CA VAL A 82 -8.97 -3.67 -6.97
C VAL A 82 -10.26 -3.99 -7.74
N PHE A 83 -10.43 -3.41 -8.91
CA PHE A 83 -11.47 -3.85 -9.84
C PHE A 83 -11.34 -5.35 -10.15
N PRO A 84 -12.45 -6.07 -10.26
CA PRO A 84 -12.43 -7.48 -10.63
C PRO A 84 -11.68 -7.72 -11.96
N ALA A 85 -10.94 -8.81 -12.04
CA ALA A 85 -10.43 -9.29 -13.31
C ALA A 85 -11.60 -9.77 -14.18
N THR A 86 -11.60 -9.41 -15.46
CA THR A 86 -12.68 -9.68 -16.39
C THR A 86 -12.15 -10.37 -17.66
N GLU A 87 -13.06 -10.92 -18.47
CA GLU A 87 -12.72 -11.50 -19.77
C GLU A 87 -12.17 -10.48 -20.78
N THR A 88 -12.35 -9.18 -20.50
CA THR A 88 -11.83 -8.08 -21.34
C THR A 88 -10.40 -7.68 -20.98
N ASP A 89 -9.84 -8.23 -19.90
CA ASP A 89 -8.44 -8.06 -19.57
C ASP A 89 -7.57 -8.73 -20.65
N ASP A 90 -6.31 -8.29 -20.78
CA ASP A 90 -5.41 -8.87 -21.79
C ASP A 90 -5.25 -10.38 -21.57
N PRO A 91 -5.69 -11.22 -22.55
CA PRO A 91 -5.64 -12.67 -22.40
C PRO A 91 -4.22 -13.24 -22.35
N ASN A 92 -3.20 -12.43 -22.66
CA ASN A 92 -1.80 -12.85 -22.58
C ASN A 92 -1.24 -12.78 -21.16
N TYR A 93 -1.96 -12.15 -20.22
CA TYR A 93 -1.51 -11.98 -18.86
C TYR A 93 -2.56 -12.46 -17.86
N ASN A 94 -2.12 -13.32 -16.95
CA ASN A 94 -2.95 -13.66 -15.79
C ASN A 94 -2.97 -12.47 -14.82
N ALA A 95 -4.17 -11.97 -14.50
CA ALA A 95 -4.39 -10.85 -13.61
C ALA A 95 -3.70 -10.98 -12.24
N TRP A 96 -3.47 -12.21 -11.79
CA TRP A 96 -2.88 -12.52 -10.49
C TRP A 96 -1.48 -13.14 -10.58
N SER A 97 -0.77 -12.97 -11.70
CA SER A 97 0.54 -13.61 -11.90
C SER A 97 1.68 -12.92 -11.15
N GLY A 98 1.72 -11.60 -11.13
CA GLY A 98 2.92 -10.86 -10.74
C GLY A 98 4.09 -11.11 -11.70
N GLU A 99 3.83 -11.46 -12.96
CA GLU A 99 4.85 -11.77 -13.94
C GLU A 99 5.75 -10.58 -14.22
N ILE A 100 7.06 -10.81 -14.28
CA ILE A 100 8.03 -9.80 -14.71
C ILE A 100 8.41 -10.10 -16.15
N LYS A 101 8.12 -9.16 -17.04
CA LYS A 101 8.46 -9.26 -18.46
C LYS A 101 8.79 -7.87 -19.02
N ASP A 102 9.82 -7.77 -19.85
CA ASP A 102 10.23 -6.53 -20.52
C ASP A 102 10.40 -5.33 -19.56
N SER A 103 10.90 -5.60 -18.33
CA SER A 103 11.06 -4.63 -17.23
C SER A 103 9.76 -4.10 -16.61
N PHE A 104 8.62 -4.70 -16.92
CA PHE A 104 7.33 -4.42 -16.28
C PHE A 104 6.92 -5.56 -15.35
N VAL A 105 6.15 -5.21 -14.31
CA VAL A 105 5.45 -6.19 -13.46
C VAL A 105 3.98 -6.18 -13.84
N TYR A 106 3.46 -7.34 -14.24
CA TYR A 106 2.08 -7.48 -14.71
C TYR A 106 1.19 -8.05 -13.63
N GLY A 107 0.03 -7.42 -13.42
CA GLY A 107 -1.00 -7.90 -12.51
C GLY A 107 -2.06 -6.86 -12.21
N ARG A 108 -3.26 -7.31 -11.85
CA ARG A 108 -4.34 -6.42 -11.41
C ARG A 108 -3.93 -5.72 -10.11
N GLY A 109 -3.99 -4.39 -10.11
CA GLY A 109 -3.52 -3.56 -9.00
C GLY A 109 -2.03 -3.21 -9.06
N ALA A 110 -1.27 -3.61 -10.09
CA ALA A 110 0.15 -3.26 -10.19
C ALA A 110 0.36 -1.74 -10.22
N SER A 111 -0.54 -1.01 -10.86
CA SER A 111 -0.59 0.45 -10.88
C SER A 111 -1.56 0.98 -9.81
N ASP A 112 -2.77 0.49 -9.81
CA ASP A 112 -3.89 0.94 -8.97
C ASP A 112 -4.33 -0.17 -8.00
N MET A 113 -3.95 -0.08 -6.65
CA MET A 113 -2.80 0.73 -6.23
C MET A 113 -1.82 -0.07 -5.35
N LYS A 114 -1.79 -1.42 -5.51
CA LYS A 114 -0.88 -2.31 -4.75
C LYS A 114 0.60 -1.91 -4.91
N GLY A 115 0.96 -1.35 -6.08
CA GLY A 115 2.29 -0.81 -6.31
C GLY A 115 2.62 0.34 -5.37
N GLY A 116 1.68 1.27 -5.18
CA GLY A 116 1.78 2.38 -4.23
C GLY A 116 1.89 1.90 -2.79
N ASP A 117 1.02 0.95 -2.40
CA ASP A 117 1.03 0.35 -1.06
C ASP A 117 2.38 -0.29 -0.73
N CYS A 118 2.89 -1.12 -1.64
CA CYS A 118 4.19 -1.77 -1.47
C CYS A 118 5.33 -0.74 -1.43
N ALA A 119 5.28 0.31 -2.25
CA ALA A 119 6.29 1.36 -2.26
C ALA A 119 6.35 2.12 -0.93
N ALA A 120 5.19 2.48 -0.35
CA ALA A 120 5.13 3.16 0.94
C ALA A 120 5.64 2.26 2.08
N LEU A 121 5.21 1.00 2.10
CA LEU A 121 5.68 0.03 3.09
C LEU A 121 7.21 -0.15 3.02
N MET A 122 7.77 -0.31 1.81
CA MET A 122 9.21 -0.42 1.61
C MET A 122 9.95 0.86 1.97
N ALA A 123 9.40 2.04 1.70
CA ALA A 123 9.99 3.30 2.10
C ALA A 123 10.15 3.39 3.63
N VAL A 124 9.10 3.04 4.39
CA VAL A 124 9.15 2.99 5.85
C VAL A 124 10.16 1.96 6.32
N LYS A 125 10.16 0.76 5.75
CA LYS A 125 11.11 -0.31 6.08
C LYS A 125 12.55 0.15 5.88
N PHE A 126 12.88 0.72 4.73
CA PHE A 126 14.23 1.16 4.41
C PHE A 126 14.71 2.29 5.34
N LEU A 127 13.84 3.24 5.65
CA LEU A 127 14.15 4.31 6.60
C LEU A 127 14.47 3.74 7.99
N LYS A 128 13.68 2.77 8.48
CA LYS A 128 13.95 2.09 9.76
C LYS A 128 15.28 1.36 9.75
N GLU A 129 15.57 0.59 8.71
CA GLU A 129 16.84 -0.13 8.57
C GLU A 129 18.07 0.78 8.46
N MET A 130 17.86 2.00 7.96
CA MET A 130 18.89 3.04 7.93
C MET A 130 19.05 3.80 9.25
N GLY A 131 18.28 3.45 10.28
CA GLY A 131 18.33 4.09 11.59
C GLY A 131 17.69 5.48 11.63
N PHE A 132 16.79 5.79 10.69
CA PHE A 132 16.04 7.04 10.73
C PHE A 132 15.08 7.05 11.92
N ASP A 133 14.98 8.20 12.60
CA ASP A 133 14.04 8.46 13.69
C ASP A 133 13.19 9.68 13.32
N PRO A 134 11.90 9.49 12.98
CA PRO A 134 11.05 10.61 12.57
C PRO A 134 10.80 11.58 13.72
N LYS A 135 10.59 12.86 13.38
CA LYS A 135 9.96 13.82 14.29
C LYS A 135 8.44 13.65 14.14
N GLY A 136 7.76 13.29 15.24
CA GLY A 136 6.34 12.96 15.19
C GLY A 136 6.12 11.51 14.74
N SER A 137 5.17 11.29 13.85
CA SER A 137 4.78 9.95 13.43
C SER A 137 4.74 9.81 11.90
N ILE A 138 5.02 8.59 11.41
CA ILE A 138 4.68 8.16 10.06
C ILE A 138 3.60 7.10 10.20
N VAL A 139 2.50 7.26 9.47
CA VAL A 139 1.35 6.35 9.48
C VAL A 139 1.20 5.75 8.09
N LEU A 140 1.13 4.43 8.02
CA LEU A 140 0.67 3.68 6.86
C LEU A 140 -0.78 3.29 7.10
N ASN A 141 -1.68 3.72 6.23
CA ASN A 141 -3.09 3.37 6.26
C ASN A 141 -3.44 2.63 4.99
N PHE A 142 -3.76 1.34 5.12
CA PHE A 142 -4.19 0.49 4.00
C PHE A 142 -5.63 0.09 4.23
N VAL A 143 -6.52 0.51 3.31
CA VAL A 143 -7.96 0.36 3.47
C VAL A 143 -8.55 -0.61 2.47
N SER A 144 -9.75 -1.09 2.79
CA SER A 144 -10.64 -1.80 1.88
C SER A 144 -11.65 -0.84 1.27
N ASP A 145 -12.36 -1.25 0.20
CA ASP A 145 -13.58 -0.63 -0.32
C ASP A 145 -13.39 0.69 -1.08
N GLU A 146 -12.18 1.08 -1.43
CA GLU A 146 -11.96 2.36 -2.11
C GLU A 146 -12.67 2.41 -3.46
N GLU A 147 -12.52 1.38 -4.27
CA GLU A 147 -13.07 1.23 -5.63
C GLU A 147 -14.61 1.24 -5.70
N SER A 148 -15.28 1.11 -4.54
CA SER A 148 -16.74 1.21 -4.43
C SER A 148 -17.23 2.36 -3.55
N GLY A 149 -16.34 3.28 -3.18
CA GLY A 149 -16.69 4.53 -2.49
C GLY A 149 -16.22 4.64 -1.05
N GLY A 150 -15.53 3.63 -0.50
CA GLY A 150 -14.79 3.70 0.76
C GLY A 150 -15.62 3.67 2.04
N GLU A 151 -16.89 3.25 1.98
CA GLU A 151 -17.78 3.24 3.16
C GLU A 151 -17.26 2.31 4.26
N TYR A 152 -16.76 1.12 3.89
CA TYR A 152 -16.17 0.16 4.82
C TYR A 152 -14.66 0.33 5.03
N GLY A 153 -14.09 1.38 4.43
CA GLY A 153 -12.69 1.75 4.45
C GLY A 153 -12.46 3.12 5.10
N ILE A 154 -11.88 4.01 4.32
CA ILE A 154 -11.40 5.32 4.78
C ILE A 154 -12.53 6.18 5.39
N LEU A 155 -13.74 6.15 4.85
CA LEU A 155 -14.83 6.98 5.36
C LEU A 155 -15.23 6.58 6.78
N SER A 156 -15.29 5.28 7.07
CA SER A 156 -15.57 4.81 8.44
C SER A 156 -14.44 5.12 9.42
N LEU A 157 -13.18 4.97 9.00
CA LEU A 157 -12.02 5.35 9.83
C LEU A 157 -12.03 6.85 10.15
N LEU A 158 -12.38 7.70 9.19
CA LEU A 158 -12.50 9.15 9.41
C LEU A 158 -13.69 9.49 10.32
N LYS A 159 -14.84 8.86 10.13
CA LYS A 159 -16.03 9.03 10.98
C LYS A 159 -15.75 8.68 12.43
N ASP A 160 -14.96 7.64 12.66
CA ASP A 160 -14.57 7.21 14.00
C ASP A 160 -13.36 8.00 14.56
N ASN A 161 -12.88 9.02 13.84
CA ASN A 161 -11.73 9.85 14.20
C ASN A 161 -10.43 9.06 14.44
N LEU A 162 -10.26 7.94 13.75
CA LEU A 162 -9.09 7.07 13.88
C LEU A 162 -7.90 7.55 13.03
N ILE A 163 -8.17 8.27 11.95
CA ILE A 163 -7.15 8.86 11.08
C ILE A 163 -6.97 10.33 11.44
N LYS A 164 -5.74 10.67 11.86
CA LYS A 164 -5.33 12.06 12.13
C LYS A 164 -3.94 12.25 11.56
N ALA A 165 -3.79 13.24 10.68
CA ALA A 165 -2.52 13.59 10.08
C ALA A 165 -2.44 15.11 9.86
N ASP A 166 -1.23 15.65 9.89
CA ASP A 166 -0.98 17.05 9.53
C ASP A 166 -0.86 17.21 8.01
N PHE A 167 -0.38 16.18 7.34
CA PHE A 167 -0.24 16.10 5.88
C PHE A 167 -0.05 14.62 5.47
N GLY A 168 -0.27 14.32 4.20
CA GLY A 168 -0.16 12.96 3.70
C GLY A 168 -0.08 12.90 2.19
N ILE A 169 0.08 11.68 1.72
CA ILE A 169 0.07 11.32 0.30
C ILE A 169 -0.98 10.23 0.12
N SER A 170 -1.93 10.41 -0.81
CA SER A 170 -2.65 9.31 -1.42
C SER A 170 -1.74 8.71 -2.49
N MET A 171 -1.57 7.39 -2.46
CA MET A 171 -0.62 6.71 -3.33
C MET A 171 -1.24 6.27 -4.65
N GLU A 172 -2.37 6.90 -5.00
CA GLU A 172 -3.08 6.70 -6.25
C GLU A 172 -2.20 6.96 -7.47
N PRO A 173 -2.28 6.14 -8.51
CA PRO A 173 -1.58 6.40 -9.73
C PRO A 173 -2.17 7.61 -10.46
N SER A 174 -1.33 8.54 -10.88
CA SER A 174 -1.71 9.58 -11.83
C SER A 174 -0.89 9.42 -13.10
N SER A 175 -1.53 9.27 -14.24
CA SER A 175 -0.86 9.09 -15.52
C SER A 175 -1.52 9.95 -16.59
N LYS A 176 -0.71 10.76 -17.28
CA LYS A 176 -1.17 11.53 -18.45
C LYS A 176 -1.08 10.74 -19.75
N ASP A 177 -0.22 9.73 -19.80
CA ASP A 177 0.15 9.02 -21.02
C ASP A 177 0.38 7.52 -20.83
N HIS A 178 -0.16 6.93 -19.77
CA HIS A 178 0.00 5.53 -19.35
C HIS A 178 1.44 5.09 -19.01
N HIS A 179 2.41 6.00 -19.06
CA HIS A 179 3.82 5.70 -18.80
C HIS A 179 4.44 6.51 -17.66
N THR A 180 3.80 7.58 -17.24
CA THR A 180 4.27 8.43 -16.15
C THR A 180 3.23 8.56 -15.05
N THR A 181 3.65 8.39 -13.82
CA THR A 181 2.83 8.63 -12.64
C THR A 181 3.19 10.00 -12.09
N ASP A 182 2.27 10.94 -12.12
CA ASP A 182 2.41 12.22 -11.45
C ASP A 182 1.93 12.08 -10.00
N LEU A 183 2.64 12.65 -9.05
CA LEU A 183 2.20 12.69 -7.67
C LEU A 183 0.98 13.62 -7.57
N MET A 184 -0.17 13.10 -7.17
CA MET A 184 -1.31 13.93 -6.77
C MET A 184 -1.08 14.44 -5.34
N ILE A 185 -1.08 15.76 -5.18
CA ILE A 185 -0.96 16.45 -3.90
C ILE A 185 -2.29 17.07 -3.55
#